data_b5225c27d13feb9d94fb31249dffbe03
#
_entry.id   b5225c27d13feb9d94fb31249dffbe03
#
_cell.length_a   1.000
_cell.length_b   1.000
_cell.length_c   1.000
_cell.angle_alpha   90.00
_cell.angle_beta   90.00
_cell.angle_gamma   90.00
#
_symmetry.space_group_name_H-M   'P 1'
#
loop_
_entity.id
_entity.type
_entity.pdbx_description
1 polymer ?
#
loop_
_entity_poly.entity_id
_entity_poly.type
_entity_poly.pdbx_seq_one_letter_code
_entity_poly.pdbx_strand_id
1 'polypeptide(L)'
;ESINITPIQLIKIRKLFDAVGVPCQPKEELNRMPALLAKLREQASKAGGPAPAPETPKLTVIEAIEAQSGNAQLLELFNRHDEVLALSQGWTKTAAEIAKRMPAWHKLGDLLRHAKALGPYAKLKAEAEAIEAQRSLLADPDPVRPLLDETVDLLRQALKAKLDAFQQGFAQQQALLQQDADWNKLGNTQRDELTAKHHLTPPPAVATGTPEQLQDALDDCDLDHWVSKTQALPSRFEAARHAAVQLLKPNVVHVAIPKRTLNDEAELKAWLAEVETLIRTKLESGPVSL
;
A
#
# COMPACT_ATOMS: atom_id res chain seq x y z
N GLU A 1 -10.69 -25.34 57.58
CA GLU A 1 -12.14 -25.17 57.45
C GLU A 1 -12.51 -25.50 56.00
N SER A 2 -13.55 -26.35 55.84
CA SER A 2 -14.05 -26.75 54.51
C SER A 2 -14.85 -25.58 53.93
N ILE A 3 -14.37 -24.97 52.86
CA ILE A 3 -15.09 -23.92 52.14
C ILE A 3 -16.30 -24.52 51.44
N ASN A 4 -17.49 -24.04 51.79
CA ASN A 4 -18.78 -24.54 51.28
C ASN A 4 -19.36 -23.50 50.29
N ILE A 5 -19.73 -23.94 49.11
CA ILE A 5 -20.36 -23.10 48.07
C ILE A 5 -21.86 -23.41 48.03
N THR A 6 -22.67 -22.39 48.18
CA THR A 6 -24.14 -22.54 48.17
C THR A 6 -24.68 -22.76 46.75
N PRO A 7 -25.85 -23.41 46.59
CA PRO A 7 -26.48 -23.58 45.29
C PRO A 7 -26.75 -22.26 44.56
N ILE A 8 -27.06 -21.17 45.27
CA ILE A 8 -27.28 -19.84 44.70
C ILE A 8 -25.98 -19.29 44.13
N GLN A 9 -24.84 -19.49 44.81
CA GLN A 9 -23.52 -19.07 44.30
C GLN A 9 -23.14 -19.85 43.04
N LEU A 10 -23.39 -21.15 43.00
CA LEU A 10 -23.15 -21.97 41.80
C LEU A 10 -23.99 -21.54 40.60
N ILE A 11 -25.25 -21.17 40.82
CA ILE A 11 -26.09 -20.62 39.76
C ILE A 11 -25.49 -19.31 39.19
N LYS A 12 -25.03 -18.40 40.06
CA LYS A 12 -24.39 -17.15 39.64
C LYS A 12 -23.08 -17.41 38.88
N ILE A 13 -22.27 -18.33 39.35
CA ILE A 13 -21.04 -18.76 38.68
C ILE A 13 -21.33 -19.28 37.30
N ARG A 14 -22.31 -20.18 37.11
CA ARG A 14 -22.66 -20.71 35.77
C ARG A 14 -23.14 -19.61 34.81
N LYS A 15 -23.92 -18.63 35.31
CA LYS A 15 -24.32 -17.48 34.52
C LYS A 15 -23.11 -16.66 34.05
N LEU A 16 -22.07 -16.53 34.86
CA LEU A 16 -20.83 -15.86 34.47
C LEU A 16 -20.09 -16.69 33.40
N PHE A 17 -20.01 -18.00 33.53
CA PHE A 17 -19.45 -18.87 32.51
C PHE A 17 -20.15 -18.66 31.14
N ASP A 18 -21.48 -18.68 31.14
CA ASP A 18 -22.27 -18.46 29.91
C ASP A 18 -22.04 -17.05 29.35
N ALA A 19 -21.98 -16.02 30.19
CA ALA A 19 -21.74 -14.64 29.76
C ALA A 19 -20.35 -14.44 29.17
N VAL A 20 -19.35 -15.20 29.62
CA VAL A 20 -17.97 -15.20 29.05
C VAL A 20 -17.90 -16.04 27.77
N GLY A 21 -18.90 -16.88 27.49
CA GLY A 21 -18.94 -17.74 26.31
C GLY A 21 -18.37 -19.14 26.53
N VAL A 22 -18.36 -19.62 27.76
CA VAL A 22 -17.91 -20.96 28.14
C VAL A 22 -19.08 -21.71 28.78
N PRO A 23 -19.86 -22.51 28.04
CA PRO A 23 -20.98 -23.27 28.58
C PRO A 23 -20.57 -24.18 29.74
N CYS A 24 -21.32 -24.14 30.85
CA CYS A 24 -21.04 -24.91 32.06
C CYS A 24 -22.33 -25.54 32.60
N GLN A 25 -22.35 -26.88 32.74
CA GLN A 25 -23.45 -27.62 33.32
C GLN A 25 -23.30 -27.73 34.85
N PRO A 26 -24.39 -28.01 35.57
CA PRO A 26 -24.32 -28.26 37.01
C PRO A 26 -23.31 -29.36 37.33
N LYS A 27 -22.48 -29.14 38.34
CA LYS A 27 -21.39 -30.02 38.86
C LYS A 27 -20.12 -30.05 37.93
N GLU A 28 -20.09 -29.26 36.89
CA GLU A 28 -18.90 -29.14 35.99
C GLU A 28 -18.05 -27.90 36.29
N GLU A 29 -18.43 -27.06 37.24
CA GLU A 29 -17.88 -25.74 37.45
C GLU A 29 -16.35 -25.78 37.65
N LEU A 30 -15.85 -26.69 38.47
CA LEU A 30 -14.40 -26.86 38.70
C LEU A 30 -13.69 -27.44 37.44
N ASN A 31 -14.30 -28.38 36.76
CA ASN A 31 -13.71 -28.98 35.56
C ASN A 31 -13.65 -27.98 34.39
N ARG A 32 -14.55 -27.03 34.38
CA ARG A 32 -14.62 -25.97 33.32
C ARG A 32 -13.82 -24.73 33.67
N MET A 33 -13.35 -24.57 34.89
CA MET A 33 -12.56 -23.43 35.34
C MET A 33 -11.34 -23.14 34.43
N PRO A 34 -10.54 -24.13 34.03
CA PRO A 34 -9.41 -23.87 33.13
C PRO A 34 -9.84 -23.28 31.77
N ALA A 35 -10.99 -23.73 31.24
CA ALA A 35 -11.53 -23.19 29.99
C ALA A 35 -12.01 -21.74 30.14
N LEU A 36 -12.63 -21.39 31.31
CA LEU A 36 -13.02 -20.01 31.59
C LEU A 36 -11.81 -19.08 31.65
N LEU A 37 -10.79 -19.50 32.42
CA LEU A 37 -9.56 -18.69 32.58
C LEU A 37 -8.81 -18.53 31.25
N ALA A 38 -8.74 -19.60 30.46
CA ALA A 38 -8.18 -19.52 29.10
C ALA A 38 -8.95 -18.56 28.20
N LYS A 39 -10.28 -18.58 28.26
CA LYS A 39 -11.13 -17.66 27.48
C LYS A 39 -10.95 -16.21 27.90
N LEU A 40 -10.86 -15.93 29.19
CA LEU A 40 -10.58 -14.59 29.71
C LEU A 40 -9.19 -14.10 29.28
N ARG A 41 -8.17 -14.96 29.28
CA ARG A 41 -6.82 -14.64 28.78
C ARG A 41 -6.85 -14.33 27.28
N GLU A 42 -7.60 -15.10 26.49
CA GLU A 42 -7.80 -14.84 25.07
C GLU A 42 -8.45 -13.47 24.83
N GLN A 43 -9.50 -13.15 25.58
CA GLN A 43 -10.19 -11.85 25.48
C GLN A 43 -9.25 -10.69 25.84
N ALA A 44 -8.48 -10.82 26.91
CA ALA A 44 -7.48 -9.83 27.32
C ALA A 44 -6.40 -9.63 26.25
N SER A 45 -5.88 -10.71 25.67
CA SER A 45 -4.85 -10.64 24.64
C SER A 45 -5.31 -9.94 23.37
N LYS A 46 -6.61 -10.03 23.04
CA LYS A 46 -7.22 -9.35 21.89
C LYS A 46 -7.59 -7.88 22.18
N ALA A 47 -7.72 -7.53 23.47
CA ALA A 47 -8.08 -6.16 23.90
C ALA A 47 -6.90 -5.18 23.92
N GLY A 48 -5.75 -5.61 23.49
CA GLY A 48 -4.56 -4.79 23.36
C GLY A 48 -3.53 -5.45 22.45
N GLY A 49 -2.35 -4.85 22.33
CA GLY A 49 -1.30 -5.38 21.48
C GLY A 49 -0.18 -4.40 21.20
N PRO A 50 0.54 -4.58 20.09
CA PRO A 50 1.55 -3.62 19.66
C PRO A 50 0.92 -2.26 19.33
N ALA A 51 1.69 -1.20 19.47
CA ALA A 51 1.26 0.14 19.06
C ALA A 51 0.80 0.12 17.58
N PRO A 52 -0.20 0.89 17.22
CA PRO A 52 -0.92 1.94 17.96
C PRO A 52 -2.10 1.44 18.83
N ALA A 53 -2.30 0.13 18.94
CA ALA A 53 -3.35 -0.41 19.82
C ALA A 53 -3.04 -0.11 21.31
N PRO A 54 -4.05 -0.10 22.18
CA PRO A 54 -3.83 -0.03 23.62
C PRO A 54 -2.90 -1.13 24.10
N GLU A 55 -2.26 -0.93 25.25
CA GLU A 55 -1.49 -1.99 25.90
C GLU A 55 -2.38 -3.18 26.25
N THR A 56 -1.81 -4.38 26.18
CA THR A 56 -2.50 -5.59 26.63
C THR A 56 -2.88 -5.46 28.10
N PRO A 57 -4.14 -5.70 28.47
CA PRO A 57 -4.62 -5.60 29.84
C PRO A 57 -3.84 -6.50 30.80
N LYS A 58 -3.66 -6.03 32.02
CA LYS A 58 -3.10 -6.84 33.13
C LYS A 58 -4.07 -7.95 33.52
N LEU A 59 -3.53 -9.10 33.89
CA LEU A 59 -4.30 -10.31 34.21
C LEU A 59 -4.46 -10.52 35.75
N THR A 60 -4.28 -9.50 36.57
CA THR A 60 -4.25 -9.58 38.04
C THR A 60 -5.46 -10.27 38.65
N VAL A 61 -6.66 -10.05 38.09
CA VAL A 61 -7.90 -10.71 38.54
C VAL A 61 -7.89 -12.21 38.20
N ILE A 62 -7.45 -12.54 36.97
CA ILE A 62 -7.35 -13.95 36.53
C ILE A 62 -6.31 -14.69 37.37
N GLU A 63 -5.15 -14.07 37.61
CA GLU A 63 -4.08 -14.63 38.42
C GLU A 63 -4.51 -14.85 39.88
N ALA A 64 -5.30 -13.95 40.45
CA ALA A 64 -5.85 -14.11 41.80
C ALA A 64 -6.81 -15.31 41.90
N ILE A 65 -7.62 -15.56 40.87
CA ILE A 65 -8.49 -16.74 40.80
C ILE A 65 -7.68 -18.01 40.57
N GLU A 66 -6.66 -17.98 39.72
CA GLU A 66 -5.76 -19.13 39.49
C GLU A 66 -4.92 -19.53 40.69
N ALA A 67 -4.62 -18.58 41.58
CA ALA A 67 -3.88 -18.85 42.81
C ALA A 67 -4.68 -19.70 43.82
N GLN A 68 -5.98 -19.85 43.63
CA GLN A 68 -6.85 -20.67 44.46
C GLN A 68 -7.11 -22.03 43.81
N SER A 69 -7.60 -23.01 44.60
CA SER A 69 -7.95 -24.33 44.11
C SER A 69 -9.27 -24.84 44.69
N GLY A 70 -9.95 -25.73 44.00
CA GLY A 70 -11.19 -26.34 44.48
C GLY A 70 -12.27 -25.31 44.82
N ASN A 71 -12.96 -25.49 45.93
CA ASN A 71 -14.04 -24.59 46.36
C ASN A 71 -13.54 -23.15 46.66
N ALA A 72 -12.28 -22.99 47.07
CA ALA A 72 -11.70 -21.64 47.24
C ALA A 72 -11.63 -20.88 45.92
N GLN A 73 -11.33 -21.56 44.80
CA GLN A 73 -11.29 -20.95 43.49
C GLN A 73 -12.70 -20.54 43.03
N LEU A 74 -13.71 -21.36 43.26
CA LEU A 74 -15.11 -21.01 42.97
C LEU A 74 -15.59 -19.82 43.81
N LEU A 75 -15.20 -19.76 45.08
CA LEU A 75 -15.55 -18.67 45.96
C LEU A 75 -14.88 -17.36 45.53
N GLU A 76 -13.59 -17.41 45.13
CA GLU A 76 -12.89 -16.24 44.60
C GLU A 76 -13.56 -15.73 43.29
N LEU A 77 -13.90 -16.64 42.40
CA LEU A 77 -14.63 -16.30 41.18
C LEU A 77 -16.00 -15.67 41.48
N PHE A 78 -16.73 -16.22 42.47
CA PHE A 78 -18.02 -15.66 42.89
C PHE A 78 -17.85 -14.25 43.48
N ASN A 79 -16.85 -14.05 44.36
CA ASN A 79 -16.60 -12.76 44.99
C ASN A 79 -16.20 -11.69 43.96
N ARG A 80 -15.53 -12.09 42.87
CA ARG A 80 -15.14 -11.19 41.74
C ARG A 80 -16.09 -11.25 40.54
N HIS A 81 -17.28 -11.84 40.71
CA HIS A 81 -18.23 -12.07 39.62
C HIS A 81 -18.46 -10.81 38.77
N ASP A 82 -18.81 -9.70 39.38
CA ASP A 82 -19.13 -8.46 38.68
C ASP A 82 -17.90 -7.85 38.01
N GLU A 83 -16.73 -7.96 38.64
CA GLU A 83 -15.45 -7.51 38.11
C GLU A 83 -15.05 -8.32 36.87
N VAL A 84 -15.11 -9.65 36.93
CA VAL A 84 -14.81 -10.55 35.81
C VAL A 84 -15.76 -10.33 34.67
N LEU A 85 -17.06 -10.18 34.93
CA LEU A 85 -18.07 -9.89 33.92
C LEU A 85 -17.75 -8.55 33.20
N ALA A 86 -17.49 -7.50 33.95
CA ALA A 86 -17.15 -6.19 33.41
C ALA A 86 -15.86 -6.22 32.57
N LEU A 87 -14.84 -6.92 33.04
CA LEU A 87 -13.58 -7.11 32.31
C LEU A 87 -13.80 -7.85 30.98
N SER A 88 -14.52 -8.98 31.02
CA SER A 88 -14.82 -9.77 29.81
C SER A 88 -15.58 -8.95 28.77
N GLN A 89 -16.62 -8.21 29.19
CA GLN A 89 -17.38 -7.34 28.32
C GLN A 89 -16.52 -6.19 27.75
N GLY A 90 -15.74 -5.54 28.61
CA GLY A 90 -14.83 -4.45 28.23
C GLY A 90 -13.78 -4.92 27.23
N TRP A 91 -13.11 -6.04 27.48
CA TRP A 91 -12.09 -6.61 26.59
C TRP A 91 -12.70 -7.01 25.24
N THR A 92 -13.86 -7.64 25.24
CA THR A 92 -14.57 -8.01 24.01
C THR A 92 -14.91 -6.78 23.17
N LYS A 93 -15.42 -5.71 23.81
CA LYS A 93 -15.71 -4.44 23.14
C LYS A 93 -14.45 -3.79 22.57
N THR A 94 -13.38 -3.70 23.38
CA THR A 94 -12.11 -3.12 22.95
C THR A 94 -11.50 -3.90 21.78
N ALA A 95 -11.51 -5.23 21.85
CA ALA A 95 -11.02 -6.09 20.76
C ALA A 95 -11.79 -5.84 19.44
N ALA A 96 -13.11 -5.68 19.53
CA ALA A 96 -13.94 -5.37 18.34
C ALA A 96 -13.59 -4.01 17.73
N GLU A 97 -13.35 -2.98 18.54
CA GLU A 97 -12.94 -1.67 18.06
C GLU A 97 -11.53 -1.68 17.47
N ILE A 98 -10.58 -2.42 18.06
CA ILE A 98 -9.25 -2.63 17.49
C ILE A 98 -9.39 -3.29 16.11
N ALA A 99 -10.14 -4.38 16.01
CA ALA A 99 -10.35 -5.10 14.75
C ALA A 99 -10.98 -4.22 13.67
N LYS A 100 -11.86 -3.30 14.06
CA LYS A 100 -12.51 -2.35 13.15
C LYS A 100 -11.56 -1.27 12.63
N ARG A 101 -10.67 -0.73 13.48
CA ARG A 101 -9.80 0.41 13.14
C ARG A 101 -8.42 0.01 12.61
N MET A 102 -7.89 -1.15 13.01
CA MET A 102 -6.56 -1.61 12.61
C MET A 102 -6.36 -1.71 11.09
N PRO A 103 -7.33 -2.17 10.28
CA PRO A 103 -7.17 -2.19 8.82
C PRO A 103 -6.87 -0.83 8.21
N ALA A 104 -7.50 0.25 8.71
CA ALA A 104 -7.21 1.61 8.26
C ALA A 104 -5.78 2.06 8.62
N TRP A 105 -5.30 1.66 9.81
CA TRP A 105 -3.91 1.91 10.22
C TRP A 105 -2.90 1.20 9.31
N HIS A 106 -3.12 -0.08 9.02
CA HIS A 106 -2.25 -0.82 8.10
C HIS A 106 -2.26 -0.20 6.71
N LYS A 107 -3.44 0.16 6.20
CA LYS A 107 -3.59 0.84 4.91
C LYS A 107 -2.84 2.16 4.86
N LEU A 108 -2.89 2.96 5.94
CA LEU A 108 -2.13 4.19 6.06
C LEU A 108 -0.61 3.94 5.94
N GLY A 109 -0.10 2.93 6.66
CA GLY A 109 1.31 2.55 6.59
C GLY A 109 1.74 2.12 5.18
N ASP A 110 0.91 1.33 4.51
CA ASP A 110 1.14 0.89 3.14
C ASP A 110 1.19 2.05 2.14
N LEU A 111 0.26 2.99 2.25
CA LEU A 111 0.19 4.14 1.36
C LEU A 111 1.30 5.17 1.64
N LEU A 112 1.66 5.40 2.91
CA LEU A 112 2.75 6.31 3.27
C LEU A 112 4.09 5.92 2.63
N ARG A 113 4.33 4.64 2.34
CA ARG A 113 5.55 4.20 1.63
C ARG A 113 5.69 4.86 0.27
N HIS A 114 4.59 5.08 -0.43
CA HIS A 114 4.55 5.70 -1.75
C HIS A 114 4.63 7.24 -1.71
N ALA A 115 4.41 7.85 -0.55
CA ALA A 115 4.41 9.31 -0.39
C ALA A 115 5.80 9.91 -0.09
N LYS A 116 6.85 9.10 0.08
CA LYS A 116 8.17 9.53 0.59
C LYS A 116 8.80 10.70 -0.16
N ALA A 117 8.61 10.78 -1.47
CA ALA A 117 9.15 11.85 -2.30
C ALA A 117 8.25 13.10 -2.37
N LEU A 118 7.08 13.09 -1.73
CA LEU A 118 6.13 14.19 -1.77
C LEU A 118 6.35 15.17 -0.61
N GLY A 119 6.20 16.47 -0.87
CA GLY A 119 6.44 17.52 0.12
C GLY A 119 5.73 17.33 1.47
N PRO A 120 4.42 16.98 1.50
CA PRO A 120 3.68 16.77 2.75
C PRO A 120 4.07 15.53 3.55
N TYR A 121 4.90 14.62 3.00
CA TYR A 121 5.25 13.34 3.64
C TYR A 121 5.75 13.46 5.08
N ALA A 122 6.64 14.43 5.34
CA ALA A 122 7.22 14.60 6.68
C ALA A 122 6.16 14.90 7.75
N LYS A 123 5.16 15.72 7.41
CA LYS A 123 4.01 16.03 8.27
C LYS A 123 3.17 14.79 8.51
N LEU A 124 2.75 14.10 7.44
CA LEU A 124 1.91 12.91 7.53
C LEU A 124 2.58 11.79 8.34
N LYS A 125 3.88 11.61 8.13
CA LYS A 125 4.68 10.65 8.88
C LYS A 125 4.74 11.00 10.37
N ALA A 126 4.98 12.26 10.72
CA ALA A 126 5.03 12.71 12.11
C ALA A 126 3.69 12.51 12.83
N GLU A 127 2.57 12.74 12.15
CA GLU A 127 1.23 12.50 12.70
C GLU A 127 0.98 10.99 12.91
N ALA A 128 1.39 10.13 11.98
CA ALA A 128 1.31 8.67 12.14
C ALA A 128 2.19 8.19 13.31
N GLU A 129 3.42 8.68 13.43
CA GLU A 129 4.33 8.37 14.54
C GLU A 129 3.75 8.83 15.90
N ALA A 130 3.04 9.96 15.94
CA ALA A 130 2.36 10.44 17.15
C ALA A 130 1.21 9.50 17.57
N ILE A 131 0.40 9.03 16.61
CA ILE A 131 -0.67 8.04 16.85
C ILE A 131 -0.08 6.75 17.43
N GLU A 132 1.03 6.27 16.87
CA GLU A 132 1.72 5.08 17.32
C GLU A 132 2.29 5.26 18.74
N ALA A 133 3.07 6.31 18.96
CA ALA A 133 3.72 6.59 20.24
C ALA A 133 2.73 6.79 21.40
N GLN A 134 1.58 7.42 21.11
CA GLN A 134 0.51 7.65 22.10
C GLN A 134 -0.45 6.47 22.23
N ARG A 135 -0.29 5.40 21.45
CA ARG A 135 -1.22 4.27 21.39
C ARG A 135 -2.68 4.71 21.23
N SER A 136 -2.92 5.68 20.37
CA SER A 136 -4.20 6.39 20.26
C SER A 136 -5.12 5.83 19.17
N LEU A 137 -4.93 4.58 18.73
CA LEU A 137 -5.79 3.94 17.72
C LEU A 137 -7.28 4.08 18.03
N LEU A 138 -7.66 3.96 19.31
CA LEU A 138 -9.05 3.99 19.76
C LEU A 138 -9.49 5.37 20.30
N ALA A 139 -8.69 6.40 20.11
CA ALA A 139 -9.06 7.76 20.51
C ALA A 139 -10.34 8.23 19.81
N ASP A 140 -11.04 9.15 20.46
CA ASP A 140 -12.23 9.81 19.93
C ASP A 140 -12.01 11.32 19.96
N PRO A 141 -12.05 12.01 18.80
CA PRO A 141 -12.32 11.49 17.44
C PRO A 141 -11.23 10.55 16.92
N ASP A 142 -11.59 9.69 15.95
CA ASP A 142 -10.66 8.77 15.29
C ASP A 142 -9.49 9.55 14.64
N PRO A 143 -8.24 9.35 15.07
CA PRO A 143 -7.10 10.08 14.52
C PRO A 143 -6.56 9.47 13.21
N VAL A 144 -6.87 8.20 12.94
CA VAL A 144 -6.32 7.46 11.78
C VAL A 144 -7.08 7.81 10.51
N ARG A 145 -8.40 7.88 10.57
CA ARG A 145 -9.24 8.06 9.38
C ARG A 145 -8.95 9.35 8.62
N PRO A 146 -8.88 10.54 9.26
CA PRO A 146 -8.56 11.78 8.56
C PRO A 146 -7.15 11.75 7.93
N LEU A 147 -6.17 11.15 8.61
CA LEU A 147 -4.80 11.04 8.12
C LEU A 147 -4.72 10.09 6.92
N LEU A 148 -5.47 9.00 6.94
CA LEU A 148 -5.59 8.09 5.79
C LEU A 148 -6.22 8.81 4.59
N ASP A 149 -7.30 9.53 4.80
CA ASP A 149 -8.01 10.25 3.74
C ASP A 149 -7.10 11.34 3.12
N GLU A 150 -6.34 12.11 3.94
CA GLU A 150 -5.35 13.09 3.45
C GLU A 150 -4.23 12.43 2.64
N THR A 151 -3.74 11.27 3.10
CA THR A 151 -2.70 10.50 2.38
C THR A 151 -3.21 9.96 1.05
N VAL A 152 -4.43 9.44 1.01
CA VAL A 152 -5.10 8.95 -0.21
C VAL A 152 -5.24 10.08 -1.22
N ASP A 153 -5.74 11.25 -0.80
CA ASP A 153 -5.95 12.39 -1.70
C ASP A 153 -4.63 12.92 -2.25
N LEU A 154 -3.59 13.01 -1.41
CA LEU A 154 -2.25 13.42 -1.84
C LEU A 154 -1.70 12.47 -2.92
N LEU A 155 -1.75 11.17 -2.67
CA LEU A 155 -1.23 10.17 -3.61
C LEU A 155 -2.06 10.10 -4.90
N ARG A 156 -3.39 10.22 -4.80
CA ARG A 156 -4.28 10.26 -5.96
C ARG A 156 -3.97 11.45 -6.86
N GLN A 157 -3.77 12.63 -6.28
CA GLN A 157 -3.38 13.83 -7.04
C GLN A 157 -2.00 13.67 -7.68
N ALA A 158 -1.01 13.15 -6.94
CA ALA A 158 0.33 12.91 -7.45
C ALA A 158 0.32 11.89 -8.60
N LEU A 159 -0.37 10.78 -8.45
CA LEU A 159 -0.49 9.76 -9.50
C LEU A 159 -1.21 10.31 -10.73
N LYS A 160 -2.32 11.04 -10.53
CA LYS A 160 -3.04 11.69 -11.64
C LYS A 160 -2.12 12.62 -12.44
N ALA A 161 -1.32 13.45 -11.78
CA ALA A 161 -0.39 14.35 -12.46
C ALA A 161 0.64 13.57 -13.30
N LYS A 162 1.13 12.42 -12.82
CA LYS A 162 2.07 11.57 -13.57
C LYS A 162 1.40 10.90 -14.77
N LEU A 163 0.17 10.42 -14.60
CA LEU A 163 -0.62 9.82 -15.68
C LEU A 163 -0.95 10.86 -16.77
N ASP A 164 -1.37 12.06 -16.38
CA ASP A 164 -1.65 13.16 -17.30
C ASP A 164 -0.39 13.53 -18.11
N ALA A 165 0.77 13.64 -17.45
CA ALA A 165 2.05 13.92 -18.11
C ALA A 165 2.43 12.82 -19.12
N PHE A 166 2.24 11.54 -18.75
CA PHE A 166 2.47 10.41 -19.63
C PHE A 166 1.55 10.46 -20.86
N GLN A 167 0.25 10.69 -20.66
CA GLN A 167 -0.74 10.76 -21.75
C GLN A 167 -0.43 11.89 -22.70
N GLN A 168 -0.06 13.07 -22.18
CA GLN A 168 0.34 14.21 -23.02
C GLN A 168 1.60 13.90 -23.83
N GLY A 169 2.64 13.35 -23.21
CA GLY A 169 3.87 12.95 -23.88
C GLY A 169 3.61 11.88 -24.93
N PHE A 170 2.77 10.90 -24.62
CA PHE A 170 2.38 9.86 -25.56
C PHE A 170 1.64 10.45 -26.78
N ALA A 171 0.64 11.29 -26.57
CA ALA A 171 -0.11 11.92 -27.66
C ALA A 171 0.78 12.78 -28.56
N GLN A 172 1.73 13.52 -27.98
CA GLN A 172 2.70 14.30 -28.75
C GLN A 172 3.58 13.41 -29.64
N GLN A 173 4.12 12.33 -29.09
CA GLN A 173 4.97 11.41 -29.86
C GLN A 173 4.15 10.67 -30.93
N GLN A 174 2.92 10.29 -30.63
CA GLN A 174 2.02 9.67 -31.59
C GLN A 174 1.69 10.61 -32.75
N ALA A 175 1.44 11.88 -32.48
CA ALA A 175 1.20 12.88 -33.53
C ALA A 175 2.42 13.06 -34.43
N LEU A 176 3.63 13.09 -33.85
CA LEU A 176 4.88 13.15 -34.64
C LEU A 176 5.07 11.90 -35.51
N LEU A 177 4.76 10.72 -35.00
CA LEU A 177 4.83 9.47 -35.74
C LEU A 177 3.84 9.46 -36.92
N GLN A 178 2.62 9.94 -36.70
CA GLN A 178 1.59 10.03 -37.75
C GLN A 178 1.96 11.01 -38.87
N GLN A 179 2.82 11.99 -38.62
CA GLN A 179 3.35 12.95 -39.62
C GLN A 179 4.59 12.41 -40.32
N ASP A 180 5.18 11.32 -39.85
CA ASP A 180 6.39 10.75 -40.43
C ASP A 180 6.09 10.11 -41.78
N ALA A 181 6.82 10.56 -42.81
CA ALA A 181 6.59 10.14 -44.23
C ALA A 181 6.92 8.65 -44.44
N ASP A 182 7.94 8.13 -43.76
CA ASP A 182 8.32 6.72 -43.95
C ASP A 182 7.39 5.80 -43.14
N TRP A 183 6.96 6.21 -41.96
CA TRP A 183 5.90 5.50 -41.21
C TRP A 183 4.62 5.37 -42.04
N ASN A 184 4.23 6.43 -42.73
CA ASN A 184 3.00 6.45 -43.52
C ASN A 184 3.06 5.59 -44.81
N LYS A 185 4.23 5.22 -45.28
CA LYS A 185 4.44 4.29 -46.39
C LYS A 185 4.30 2.82 -46.00
N LEU A 186 4.37 2.50 -44.72
CA LEU A 186 4.24 1.13 -44.19
C LEU A 186 2.80 0.61 -44.41
N GLY A 187 2.69 -0.68 -44.71
CA GLY A 187 1.41 -1.39 -44.66
C GLY A 187 0.89 -1.53 -43.21
N ASN A 188 -0.40 -1.79 -43.07
CA ASN A 188 -1.02 -1.92 -41.73
C ASN A 188 -0.35 -3.00 -40.90
N THR A 189 -0.07 -4.18 -41.47
CA THR A 189 0.61 -5.27 -40.74
C THR A 189 1.98 -4.83 -40.20
N GLN A 190 2.77 -4.12 -40.99
CA GLN A 190 4.09 -3.61 -40.58
C GLN A 190 3.97 -2.57 -39.45
N ARG A 191 2.98 -1.68 -39.51
CA ARG A 191 2.70 -0.70 -38.45
C ARG A 191 2.27 -1.41 -37.16
N ASP A 192 1.41 -2.42 -37.25
CA ASP A 192 0.95 -3.18 -36.07
C ASP A 192 2.10 -3.93 -35.41
N GLU A 193 2.98 -4.55 -36.19
CA GLU A 193 4.19 -5.23 -35.69
C GLU A 193 5.14 -4.26 -34.99
N LEU A 194 5.41 -3.09 -35.58
CA LEU A 194 6.26 -2.08 -34.96
C LEU A 194 5.61 -1.45 -33.72
N THR A 195 4.29 -1.23 -33.77
CA THR A 195 3.51 -0.74 -32.63
C THR A 195 3.63 -1.71 -31.44
N ALA A 196 3.46 -2.99 -31.67
CA ALA A 196 3.61 -4.02 -30.65
C ALA A 196 5.07 -4.12 -30.16
N LYS A 197 6.03 -4.18 -31.08
CA LYS A 197 7.46 -4.34 -30.78
C LYS A 197 8.02 -3.18 -29.93
N HIS A 198 7.60 -1.95 -30.23
CA HIS A 198 8.07 -0.74 -29.55
C HIS A 198 7.10 -0.25 -28.46
N HIS A 199 6.07 -1.03 -28.13
CA HIS A 199 5.07 -0.71 -27.10
C HIS A 199 4.43 0.68 -27.30
N LEU A 200 3.95 0.97 -28.51
CA LEU A 200 3.36 2.26 -28.89
C LEU A 200 1.84 2.30 -28.65
N THR A 201 1.31 1.41 -27.83
CA THR A 201 -0.09 1.46 -27.40
C THR A 201 -0.22 2.27 -26.10
N PRO A 202 -1.26 3.10 -25.96
CA PRO A 202 -1.50 3.78 -24.69
C PRO A 202 -1.78 2.76 -23.58
N PRO A 203 -1.34 3.02 -22.33
CA PRO A 203 -1.64 2.13 -21.22
C PRO A 203 -3.14 2.12 -20.94
N PRO A 204 -3.66 1.02 -20.36
CA PRO A 204 -5.04 0.98 -19.90
C PRO A 204 -5.28 2.03 -18.79
N ALA A 205 -6.55 2.38 -18.60
CA ALA A 205 -6.94 3.28 -17.53
C ALA A 205 -6.56 2.68 -16.16
N VAL A 206 -6.00 3.52 -15.28
CA VAL A 206 -5.61 3.12 -13.92
C VAL A 206 -6.75 3.45 -12.95
N ALA A 207 -7.26 2.43 -12.26
CA ALA A 207 -8.29 2.61 -11.25
C ALA A 207 -7.69 3.16 -9.94
N THR A 208 -8.27 4.24 -9.41
CA THR A 208 -7.82 4.91 -8.18
C THR A 208 -8.98 5.33 -7.27
N GLY A 209 -10.17 4.78 -7.49
CA GLY A 209 -11.39 5.18 -6.80
C GLY A 209 -11.42 4.84 -5.32
N THR A 210 -10.82 3.70 -4.93
CA THR A 210 -10.70 3.28 -3.53
C THR A 210 -9.25 3.31 -3.07
N PRO A 211 -8.98 3.33 -1.74
CA PRO A 211 -7.62 3.22 -1.21
C PRO A 211 -6.90 1.93 -1.65
N GLU A 212 -7.64 0.82 -1.79
CA GLU A 212 -7.12 -0.46 -2.28
C GLU A 212 -6.67 -0.36 -3.74
N GLN A 213 -7.53 0.16 -4.61
CA GLN A 213 -7.19 0.37 -6.02
C GLN A 213 -6.00 1.31 -6.18
N LEU A 214 -5.94 2.37 -5.38
CA LEU A 214 -4.80 3.30 -5.38
C LEU A 214 -3.51 2.62 -4.96
N GLN A 215 -3.55 1.80 -3.89
CA GLN A 215 -2.39 1.03 -3.45
C GLN A 215 -1.94 0.05 -4.52
N ASP A 216 -2.86 -0.75 -5.08
CA ASP A 216 -2.55 -1.71 -6.14
C ASP A 216 -1.90 -1.03 -7.35
N ALA A 217 -2.42 0.14 -7.75
CA ALA A 217 -1.87 0.93 -8.86
C ALA A 217 -0.44 1.42 -8.58
N LEU A 218 -0.16 1.85 -7.34
CA LEU A 218 1.17 2.33 -6.93
C LEU A 218 2.16 1.18 -6.67
N ASP A 219 1.69 0.04 -6.20
CA ASP A 219 2.50 -1.18 -6.06
C ASP A 219 2.88 -1.76 -7.42
N ASP A 220 2.00 -1.68 -8.42
CA ASP A 220 2.27 -2.12 -9.80
C ASP A 220 3.21 -1.14 -10.53
N CYS A 221 2.99 0.16 -10.37
CA CYS A 221 3.79 1.21 -11.00
C CYS A 221 3.83 2.47 -10.12
N ASP A 222 4.92 2.67 -9.40
CA ASP A 222 5.11 3.82 -8.52
C ASP A 222 5.28 5.15 -9.28
N LEU A 223 5.30 6.25 -8.53
CA LEU A 223 5.38 7.61 -9.10
C LEU A 223 6.66 7.82 -9.92
N ASP A 224 7.80 7.28 -9.48
CA ASP A 224 9.10 7.44 -10.17
C ASP A 224 9.16 6.57 -11.42
N HIS A 225 8.53 5.41 -11.41
CA HIS A 225 8.36 4.57 -12.58
C HIS A 225 7.56 5.29 -13.68
N TRP A 226 6.48 6.00 -13.33
CA TRP A 226 5.73 6.81 -14.29
C TRP A 226 6.57 7.92 -14.90
N VAL A 227 7.43 8.58 -14.10
CA VAL A 227 8.39 9.56 -14.62
C VAL A 227 9.33 8.92 -15.64
N SER A 228 9.92 7.77 -15.29
CA SER A 228 10.83 7.03 -16.15
C SER A 228 10.16 6.58 -17.46
N LYS A 229 8.92 6.07 -17.39
CA LYS A 229 8.12 5.70 -18.55
C LYS A 229 7.85 6.90 -19.47
N THR A 230 7.54 8.07 -18.89
CA THR A 230 7.31 9.31 -19.64
C THR A 230 8.58 9.76 -20.35
N GLN A 231 9.72 9.74 -19.66
CA GLN A 231 11.02 10.11 -20.23
C GLN A 231 11.49 9.16 -21.34
N ALA A 232 11.08 7.90 -21.30
CA ALA A 232 11.41 6.92 -22.33
C ALA A 232 10.57 7.02 -23.60
N LEU A 233 9.45 7.76 -23.60
CA LEU A 233 8.56 7.86 -24.76
C LEU A 233 9.27 8.34 -26.04
N PRO A 234 10.05 9.44 -26.04
CA PRO A 234 10.72 9.91 -27.26
C PRO A 234 11.61 8.83 -27.89
N SER A 235 12.41 8.14 -27.09
CA SER A 235 13.31 7.10 -27.60
C SER A 235 12.56 5.89 -28.17
N ARG A 236 11.43 5.51 -27.56
CA ARG A 236 10.59 4.40 -28.06
C ARG A 236 9.99 4.73 -29.43
N PHE A 237 9.44 5.93 -29.58
CA PHE A 237 8.87 6.39 -30.85
C PHE A 237 9.95 6.63 -31.90
N GLU A 238 11.11 7.13 -31.52
CA GLU A 238 12.26 7.28 -32.41
C GLU A 238 12.74 5.92 -32.93
N ALA A 239 12.86 4.91 -32.06
CA ALA A 239 13.22 3.55 -32.47
C ALA A 239 12.21 2.96 -33.48
N ALA A 240 10.93 3.24 -33.31
CA ALA A 240 9.91 2.81 -34.29
C ALA A 240 10.05 3.51 -35.64
N ARG A 241 10.35 4.82 -35.65
CA ARG A 241 10.65 5.55 -36.91
C ARG A 241 11.86 4.99 -37.62
N HIS A 242 12.95 4.72 -36.88
CA HIS A 242 14.13 4.09 -37.47
C HIS A 242 13.84 2.70 -38.02
N ALA A 243 13.06 1.90 -37.33
CA ALA A 243 12.65 0.58 -37.81
C ALA A 243 11.78 0.68 -39.07
N ALA A 244 10.92 1.70 -39.18
CA ALA A 244 10.16 1.96 -40.39
C ALA A 244 11.06 2.27 -41.60
N VAL A 245 12.08 3.14 -41.42
CA VAL A 245 13.07 3.42 -42.45
C VAL A 245 13.82 2.16 -42.87
N GLN A 246 14.24 1.32 -41.94
CA GLN A 246 14.96 0.06 -42.22
C GLN A 246 14.10 -0.94 -43.00
N LEU A 247 12.80 -1.02 -42.72
CA LEU A 247 11.89 -1.87 -43.49
C LEU A 247 11.69 -1.40 -44.93
N LEU A 248 11.65 -0.07 -45.16
CA LEU A 248 11.45 0.50 -46.47
C LEU A 248 12.73 0.60 -47.32
N LYS A 249 13.86 0.78 -46.61
CA LYS A 249 15.18 1.01 -47.23
C LYS A 249 16.24 0.23 -46.47
N PRO A 250 16.33 -1.10 -46.65
CA PRO A 250 17.21 -1.96 -45.82
C PRO A 250 18.70 -1.62 -45.94
N ASN A 251 19.11 -0.88 -46.94
CA ASN A 251 20.50 -0.47 -47.18
C ASN A 251 20.84 0.92 -46.57
N VAL A 252 19.89 1.58 -45.91
CA VAL A 252 20.12 2.89 -45.27
C VAL A 252 20.74 2.71 -43.91
N VAL A 253 21.87 3.37 -43.65
CA VAL A 253 22.58 3.38 -42.38
C VAL A 253 22.05 4.53 -41.51
N HIS A 254 21.55 4.21 -40.32
CA HIS A 254 21.10 5.25 -39.37
C HIS A 254 22.30 5.88 -38.66
N VAL A 255 22.28 7.22 -38.52
CA VAL A 255 23.26 7.98 -37.75
C VAL A 255 22.57 8.70 -36.61
N ALA A 256 22.89 8.29 -35.37
CA ALA A 256 22.45 9.00 -34.18
C ALA A 256 23.25 10.29 -34.00
N ILE A 257 22.60 11.42 -34.07
CA ILE A 257 23.22 12.73 -33.88
C ILE A 257 23.42 12.97 -32.36
N PRO A 258 24.66 13.30 -31.90
CA PRO A 258 24.90 13.60 -30.49
C PRO A 258 24.06 14.78 -30.02
N LYS A 259 23.24 14.56 -29.00
CA LYS A 259 22.42 15.61 -28.36
C LYS A 259 23.21 16.23 -27.23
N ARG A 260 23.41 17.56 -27.24
CA ARG A 260 24.02 18.34 -26.16
C ARG A 260 23.50 19.76 -26.12
N THR A 261 23.62 20.42 -24.98
CA THR A 261 23.37 21.85 -24.86
C THR A 261 24.57 22.61 -25.41
N LEU A 262 24.35 23.63 -26.24
CA LEU A 262 25.36 24.47 -26.82
C LEU A 262 25.26 25.86 -26.17
N ASN A 263 26.35 26.36 -25.60
CA ASN A 263 26.36 27.61 -24.86
C ASN A 263 26.92 28.78 -25.67
N ASP A 264 27.69 28.53 -26.72
CA ASP A 264 28.30 29.55 -27.56
C ASP A 264 28.47 29.07 -29.00
N GLU A 265 28.92 30.02 -29.87
CA GLU A 265 29.16 29.76 -31.28
C GLU A 265 30.34 28.80 -31.54
N ALA A 266 31.32 28.77 -30.66
CA ALA A 266 32.45 27.86 -30.79
C ALA A 266 32.02 26.42 -30.54
N GLU A 267 31.20 26.17 -29.55
CA GLU A 267 30.59 24.87 -29.28
C GLU A 267 29.67 24.42 -30.41
N LEU A 268 28.90 25.34 -31.01
CA LEU A 268 28.08 25.04 -32.18
C LEU A 268 28.93 24.61 -33.38
N LYS A 269 30.01 25.32 -33.69
CA LYS A 269 30.92 24.96 -34.78
C LYS A 269 31.58 23.59 -34.54
N ALA A 270 32.04 23.34 -33.31
CA ALA A 270 32.64 22.05 -32.95
C ALA A 270 31.63 20.90 -33.12
N TRP A 271 30.40 21.09 -32.65
CA TRP A 271 29.33 20.10 -32.76
C TRP A 271 28.95 19.84 -34.24
N LEU A 272 28.81 20.88 -35.05
CA LEU A 272 28.53 20.74 -36.47
C LEU A 272 29.64 19.96 -37.20
N ALA A 273 30.91 20.21 -36.90
CA ALA A 273 32.05 19.49 -37.48
C ALA A 273 32.05 17.99 -37.06
N GLU A 274 31.69 17.71 -35.81
CA GLU A 274 31.55 16.34 -35.33
C GLU A 274 30.42 15.60 -36.04
N VAL A 275 29.24 16.22 -36.15
CA VAL A 275 28.08 15.66 -36.87
C VAL A 275 28.40 15.46 -38.37
N GLU A 276 29.02 16.43 -39.01
CA GLU A 276 29.43 16.32 -40.42
C GLU A 276 30.39 15.12 -40.63
N THR A 277 31.40 15.00 -39.79
CA THR A 277 32.36 13.87 -39.83
C THR A 277 31.65 12.53 -39.69
N LEU A 278 30.73 12.44 -38.71
CA LEU A 278 29.99 11.24 -38.45
C LEU A 278 29.10 10.81 -39.62
N ILE A 279 28.43 11.78 -40.25
CA ILE A 279 27.57 11.56 -41.43
C ILE A 279 28.44 11.14 -42.62
N ARG A 280 29.56 11.83 -42.92
CA ARG A 280 30.45 11.51 -44.02
C ARG A 280 31.01 10.08 -43.92
N THR A 281 31.49 9.70 -42.73
CA THR A 281 32.00 8.35 -42.50
C THR A 281 30.96 7.26 -42.78
N LYS A 282 29.69 7.52 -42.42
CA LYS A 282 28.61 6.56 -42.64
C LYS A 282 28.09 6.55 -44.09
N LEU A 283 28.20 7.67 -44.82
CA LEU A 283 27.84 7.76 -46.22
C LEU A 283 28.77 6.90 -47.11
N GLU A 284 30.01 6.61 -46.68
CA GLU A 284 30.88 5.68 -47.33
C GLU A 284 30.36 4.23 -47.36
N SER A 285 29.50 3.88 -46.41
CA SER A 285 28.90 2.56 -46.28
C SER A 285 27.50 2.46 -46.95
N GLY A 286 26.91 3.58 -47.41
CA GLY A 286 25.61 3.61 -48.05
C GLY A 286 24.77 4.87 -47.72
N PRO A 287 23.54 4.95 -48.20
CA PRO A 287 22.64 6.05 -47.85
C PRO A 287 22.46 6.16 -46.33
N VAL A 288 22.37 7.40 -45.83
CA VAL A 288 22.28 7.72 -44.41
C VAL A 288 20.89 8.27 -44.06
N SER A 289 20.32 7.84 -42.96
CA SER A 289 19.14 8.42 -42.28
C SER A 289 19.60 9.11 -40.98
N LEU A 290 19.09 10.33 -40.76
CA LEU A 290 19.30 11.12 -39.55
C LEU A 290 18.12 11.04 -38.61
#